data_a0dfdfffd36c2bfd86e92f0a06042c5e
#
_entry.id   a0dfdfffd36c2bfd86e92f0a06042c5e
#
_cell.length_a   1.000
_cell.length_b   1.000
_cell.length_c   1.000
_cell.angle_alpha   90.00
_cell.angle_beta   90.00
_cell.angle_gamma   90.00
#
_symmetry.space_group_name_H-M   'P 1'
#
loop_
_entity.id
_entity.type
_entity.pdbx_description
1 polymer ?
#
loop_
_entity_poly.entity_id
_entity_poly.type
_entity_poly.pdbx_seq_one_letter_code
_entity_poly.pdbx_strand_id
1 'polypeptide(L)'
;MLGLIGGVGAVATGAAATALAVGRRGAREDPYAHEPLGDLAPDRTSTVAADDGTPLYVAEVDPADGGTPEITVIGVHGFALSARSWHFQRRDLAALTMPRVRQVYYDHRSHGRSGRADPDAATIEQLAADLHAVIRAMAPEGPVVLLGHSMGGMTVMELAQQAPELFESVARNGNGPGRVRGVALIATAAGEVASAGVPRSLLSRYNPLTRGVGGLAGWQPGLVEFVRAAGGQLTRQAVRRLAFGSGDISPSLVDFMLELLQGTRVRDLVSFIDTFGDHHRYPALATFSSTHVSVICGDADMLTPFEHSERIAEEIGAAELVRVHGAGHMVHLERPQDVNSNLIDLLQQCALVELERRSVIASFRERVMRWFTR
;
A
#
# COMPACT_ATOMS: atom_id res chain seq x y z
N MET A 1 -39.33 74.59 -5.68
CA MET A 1 -39.18 73.58 -4.63
C MET A 1 -39.73 72.27 -5.10
N LEU A 2 -38.91 71.39 -5.57
CA LEU A 2 -39.14 69.97 -5.87
C LEU A 2 -37.72 69.40 -5.96
N GLY A 3 -37.32 68.54 -5.26
CA GLY A 3 -37.57 67.37 -4.50
C GLY A 3 -36.75 66.24 -5.10
N LEU A 4 -35.54 65.97 -4.48
CA LEU A 4 -34.73 64.79 -4.78
C LEU A 4 -35.37 63.54 -4.20
N ILE A 5 -35.79 62.56 -4.99
CA ILE A 5 -35.90 61.14 -4.64
C ILE A 5 -35.61 60.33 -5.89
N GLY A 6 -34.51 59.58 -5.89
CA GLY A 6 -34.21 58.64 -6.94
C GLY A 6 -32.75 58.21 -6.98
N GLY A 7 -32.35 57.18 -6.20
CA GLY A 7 -31.00 56.70 -6.28
C GLY A 7 -30.61 55.67 -5.21
N VAL A 8 -31.43 54.64 -4.93
CA VAL A 8 -31.02 53.52 -4.02
C VAL A 8 -31.44 52.16 -4.58
N GLY A 9 -31.79 52.03 -5.86
CA GLY A 9 -32.32 50.78 -6.41
C GLY A 9 -31.34 49.93 -7.26
N ALA A 10 -30.13 50.37 -7.54
CA ALA A 10 -29.29 49.73 -8.58
C ALA A 10 -28.06 48.95 -8.06
N VAL A 11 -27.78 48.93 -6.75
CA VAL A 11 -26.54 48.26 -6.22
C VAL A 11 -26.80 46.85 -5.66
N ALA A 12 -28.06 46.50 -5.38
CA ALA A 12 -28.36 45.17 -4.76
C ALA A 12 -28.48 44.01 -5.77
N THR A 13 -28.67 44.28 -7.07
CA THR A 13 -28.81 43.22 -8.11
C THR A 13 -27.47 42.74 -8.69
N GLY A 14 -26.40 43.52 -8.55
CA GLY A 14 -25.06 43.13 -9.03
C GLY A 14 -24.34 42.13 -8.13
N ALA A 15 -24.55 42.19 -6.82
CA ALA A 15 -23.89 41.33 -5.83
C ALA A 15 -24.51 39.91 -5.78
N ALA A 16 -25.82 39.78 -6.05
CA ALA A 16 -26.48 38.47 -6.10
C ALA A 16 -26.14 37.70 -7.40
N ALA A 17 -25.95 38.39 -8.53
CA ALA A 17 -25.54 37.76 -9.80
C ALA A 17 -24.07 37.29 -9.78
N THR A 18 -23.18 38.04 -9.10
CA THR A 18 -21.78 37.64 -8.92
C THR A 18 -21.63 36.48 -7.91
N ALA A 19 -22.43 36.45 -6.86
CA ALA A 19 -22.43 35.31 -5.91
C ALA A 19 -22.96 34.02 -6.54
N LEU A 20 -23.96 34.12 -7.45
CA LEU A 20 -24.47 32.99 -8.24
C LEU A 20 -23.52 32.56 -9.35
N ALA A 21 -22.67 33.44 -9.90
CA ALA A 21 -21.68 33.11 -10.90
C ALA A 21 -20.39 32.50 -10.30
N VAL A 22 -20.06 32.83 -9.05
CA VAL A 22 -18.93 32.19 -8.31
C VAL A 22 -19.32 30.79 -7.81
N GLY A 23 -20.60 30.52 -7.53
CA GLY A 23 -21.11 29.20 -7.19
C GLY A 23 -21.24 28.21 -8.35
N ARG A 24 -21.12 28.68 -9.60
CA ARG A 24 -21.18 27.88 -10.85
C ARG A 24 -19.83 27.69 -11.55
N ARG A 25 -18.70 27.75 -10.84
CA ARG A 25 -17.50 27.09 -11.32
C ARG A 25 -17.81 25.60 -11.24
N GLY A 26 -18.12 25.02 -12.42
CA GLY A 26 -18.71 23.72 -12.61
C GLY A 26 -18.12 22.70 -11.64
N ALA A 27 -18.98 22.03 -10.90
CA ALA A 27 -18.60 20.80 -10.25
C ALA A 27 -18.01 19.92 -11.35
N ARG A 28 -16.68 19.73 -11.36
CA ARG A 28 -16.07 18.77 -12.27
C ARG A 28 -16.82 17.46 -12.04
N GLU A 29 -17.22 16.85 -13.14
CA GLU A 29 -17.83 15.52 -13.10
C GLU A 29 -16.87 14.61 -12.33
N ASP A 30 -17.37 13.89 -11.32
CA ASP A 30 -16.58 12.93 -10.57
C ASP A 30 -16.22 11.76 -11.48
N PRO A 31 -14.93 11.55 -11.83
CA PRO A 31 -14.53 10.53 -12.79
C PRO A 31 -14.82 9.10 -12.30
N TYR A 32 -15.05 8.93 -11.00
CA TYR A 32 -15.29 7.62 -10.37
C TYR A 32 -16.71 7.47 -9.83
N ALA A 33 -17.66 8.37 -10.20
CA ALA A 33 -19.04 8.32 -9.71
C ALA A 33 -19.76 6.99 -10.00
N HIS A 34 -19.34 6.27 -11.04
CA HIS A 34 -19.91 5.00 -11.47
C HIS A 34 -18.93 3.81 -11.35
N GLU A 35 -17.73 4.05 -10.83
CA GLU A 35 -16.75 3.00 -10.56
C GLU A 35 -17.15 2.24 -9.30
N PRO A 36 -17.27 0.90 -9.33
CA PRO A 36 -17.61 0.11 -8.14
C PRO A 36 -16.38 -0.06 -7.25
N LEU A 37 -15.90 1.04 -6.66
CA LEU A 37 -14.68 1.10 -5.89
C LEU A 37 -14.66 0.04 -4.76
N GLY A 38 -13.66 -0.81 -4.79
CA GLY A 38 -13.48 -1.89 -3.82
C GLY A 38 -14.38 -3.12 -4.02
N ASP A 39 -15.33 -3.10 -4.96
CA ASP A 39 -16.33 -4.16 -5.16
C ASP A 39 -16.04 -5.08 -6.36
N LEU A 40 -14.80 -5.05 -6.87
CA LEU A 40 -14.38 -6.02 -7.87
C LEU A 40 -14.45 -7.44 -7.29
N ALA A 41 -15.25 -8.31 -7.92
CA ALA A 41 -15.32 -9.71 -7.52
C ALA A 41 -13.97 -10.39 -7.75
N PRO A 42 -13.43 -11.17 -6.80
CA PRO A 42 -12.31 -12.06 -7.06
C PRO A 42 -12.78 -13.32 -7.80
N ASP A 43 -11.86 -13.96 -8.53
CA ASP A 43 -12.15 -15.27 -9.16
C ASP A 43 -12.29 -16.36 -8.09
N ARG A 44 -11.49 -16.27 -7.02
CA ARG A 44 -11.54 -17.19 -5.88
C ARG A 44 -11.28 -16.45 -4.57
N THR A 45 -11.81 -17.02 -3.50
CA THR A 45 -11.46 -16.62 -2.13
C THR A 45 -11.05 -17.84 -1.32
N SER A 46 -10.11 -17.64 -0.43
CA SER A 46 -9.61 -18.69 0.47
C SER A 46 -9.25 -18.11 1.84
N THR A 47 -8.89 -18.99 2.75
CA THR A 47 -8.39 -18.64 4.05
C THR A 47 -7.05 -19.32 4.27
N VAL A 48 -6.02 -18.53 4.59
CA VAL A 48 -4.71 -19.04 5.00
C VAL A 48 -4.62 -18.97 6.51
N ALA A 49 -4.24 -20.06 7.15
CA ALA A 49 -3.94 -20.07 8.58
C ALA A 49 -2.55 -19.46 8.80
N ALA A 50 -2.46 -18.42 9.62
CA ALA A 50 -1.19 -17.94 10.16
C ALA A 50 -0.57 -18.99 11.10
N ASP A 51 0.70 -18.82 11.46
CA ASP A 51 1.41 -19.82 12.31
C ASP A 51 0.80 -19.95 13.71
N ASP A 52 0.10 -18.92 14.20
CA ASP A 52 -0.68 -18.93 15.45
C ASP A 52 -2.15 -19.38 15.26
N GLY A 53 -2.52 -19.80 14.06
CA GLY A 53 -3.88 -20.24 13.71
C GLY A 53 -4.84 -19.10 13.34
N THR A 54 -4.42 -17.84 13.35
CA THR A 54 -5.26 -16.71 12.92
C THR A 54 -5.65 -16.88 11.46
N PRO A 55 -6.96 -16.91 11.10
CA PRO A 55 -7.38 -17.05 9.72
C PRO A 55 -7.19 -15.73 8.96
N LEU A 56 -6.43 -15.78 7.87
CA LEU A 56 -6.19 -14.66 6.96
C LEU A 56 -7.06 -14.82 5.71
N TYR A 57 -7.92 -13.85 5.45
CA TYR A 57 -8.72 -13.81 4.22
C TYR A 57 -7.84 -13.50 3.03
N VAL A 58 -8.03 -14.25 1.94
CA VAL A 58 -7.30 -14.09 0.67
C VAL A 58 -8.29 -14.03 -0.49
N ALA A 59 -8.06 -13.07 -1.39
CA ALA A 59 -8.75 -12.92 -2.66
C ALA A 59 -7.76 -13.11 -3.82
N GLU A 60 -8.14 -13.90 -4.82
CA GLU A 60 -7.32 -14.20 -5.98
C GLU A 60 -7.97 -13.68 -7.26
N VAL A 61 -7.14 -13.17 -8.16
CA VAL A 61 -7.54 -12.73 -9.50
C VAL A 61 -6.60 -13.37 -10.52
N ASP A 62 -7.16 -14.09 -11.47
CA ASP A 62 -6.43 -14.73 -12.55
C ASP A 62 -6.24 -13.78 -13.76
N PRO A 63 -5.31 -14.09 -14.69
CA PRO A 63 -5.21 -13.34 -15.94
C PRO A 63 -6.54 -13.33 -16.69
N ALA A 64 -6.99 -12.14 -17.13
CA ALA A 64 -8.30 -11.99 -17.78
C ALA A 64 -8.44 -12.80 -19.09
N ASP A 65 -7.32 -13.10 -19.76
CA ASP A 65 -7.30 -13.94 -20.96
C ASP A 65 -7.29 -15.46 -20.67
N GLY A 66 -7.32 -15.86 -19.39
CA GLY A 66 -7.28 -17.26 -18.96
C GLY A 66 -5.95 -17.96 -19.21
N GLY A 67 -4.89 -17.24 -19.59
CA GLY A 67 -3.56 -17.80 -19.84
C GLY A 67 -2.83 -18.18 -18.55
N THR A 68 -1.81 -19.03 -18.69
CA THR A 68 -0.98 -19.46 -17.55
C THR A 68 -0.21 -18.25 -16.99
N PRO A 69 -0.31 -17.95 -15.69
CA PRO A 69 0.43 -16.86 -15.08
C PRO A 69 1.92 -17.16 -15.06
N GLU A 70 2.73 -16.12 -15.29
CA GLU A 70 4.18 -16.17 -15.28
C GLU A 70 4.75 -15.66 -13.97
N ILE A 71 4.01 -14.76 -13.28
CA ILE A 71 4.36 -14.13 -12.01
C ILE A 71 3.13 -14.16 -11.10
N THR A 72 3.35 -14.36 -9.79
CA THR A 72 2.34 -14.09 -8.77
C THR A 72 2.62 -12.74 -8.12
N VAL A 73 1.66 -11.83 -8.19
CA VAL A 73 1.67 -10.54 -7.47
C VAL A 73 0.96 -10.71 -6.14
N ILE A 74 1.57 -10.24 -5.04
CA ILE A 74 0.92 -10.24 -3.72
C ILE A 74 0.81 -8.81 -3.21
N GLY A 75 -0.41 -8.32 -3.04
CA GLY A 75 -0.71 -6.99 -2.51
C GLY A 75 -0.85 -7.00 -0.99
N VAL A 76 -0.06 -6.17 -0.32
CA VAL A 76 0.05 -6.02 1.14
C VAL A 76 -0.43 -4.62 1.50
N HIS A 77 -1.64 -4.50 2.04
CA HIS A 77 -2.29 -3.22 2.27
C HIS A 77 -1.76 -2.47 3.51
N GLY A 78 -2.10 -1.20 3.61
CA GLY A 78 -1.73 -0.32 4.72
C GLY A 78 -2.63 -0.47 5.95
N PHE A 79 -2.23 0.23 7.02
CA PHE A 79 -2.96 0.32 8.28
C PHE A 79 -4.40 0.82 8.07
N ALA A 80 -5.35 0.23 8.78
CA ALA A 80 -6.78 0.54 8.71
C ALA A 80 -7.44 0.30 7.34
N LEU A 81 -6.75 -0.34 6.40
CA LEU A 81 -7.24 -0.68 5.07
C LEU A 81 -7.61 -2.17 4.97
N SER A 82 -7.82 -2.63 3.75
CA SER A 82 -8.07 -4.02 3.39
C SER A 82 -7.60 -4.30 1.96
N ALA A 83 -7.68 -5.53 1.51
CA ALA A 83 -7.44 -5.96 0.12
C ALA A 83 -8.24 -5.12 -0.91
N ARG A 84 -9.36 -4.53 -0.52
CA ARG A 84 -10.19 -3.67 -1.36
C ARG A 84 -9.46 -2.38 -1.80
N SER A 85 -8.47 -1.90 -1.03
CA SER A 85 -7.70 -0.69 -1.36
C SER A 85 -6.90 -0.83 -2.66
N TRP A 86 -6.65 -2.05 -3.12
CA TRP A 86 -5.95 -2.34 -4.38
C TRP A 86 -6.87 -2.34 -5.61
N HIS A 87 -8.00 -1.63 -5.57
CA HIS A 87 -9.03 -1.64 -6.62
C HIS A 87 -8.47 -1.46 -8.02
N PHE A 88 -7.72 -0.39 -8.27
CA PHE A 88 -7.20 -0.07 -9.60
C PHE A 88 -6.08 -1.02 -10.03
N GLN A 89 -5.23 -1.47 -9.12
CA GLN A 89 -4.19 -2.45 -9.39
C GLN A 89 -4.82 -3.78 -9.80
N ARG A 90 -5.85 -4.24 -9.08
CA ARG A 90 -6.59 -5.46 -9.40
C ARG A 90 -7.20 -5.41 -10.79
N ARG A 91 -7.84 -4.30 -11.11
CA ARG A 91 -8.50 -4.10 -12.40
C ARG A 91 -7.50 -4.09 -13.56
N ASP A 92 -6.46 -3.28 -13.43
CA ASP A 92 -5.57 -2.99 -14.54
C ASP A 92 -4.54 -4.10 -14.77
N LEU A 93 -4.01 -4.71 -13.69
CA LEU A 93 -3.06 -5.82 -13.81
C LEU A 93 -3.71 -7.12 -14.31
N ALA A 94 -5.01 -7.33 -14.10
CA ALA A 94 -5.72 -8.49 -14.65
C ALA A 94 -5.73 -8.48 -16.19
N ALA A 95 -5.68 -7.30 -16.80
CA ALA A 95 -5.68 -7.12 -18.24
C ALA A 95 -4.30 -7.34 -18.90
N LEU A 96 -3.23 -7.52 -18.12
CA LEU A 96 -1.90 -7.76 -18.67
C LEU A 96 -1.79 -9.11 -19.34
N THR A 97 -1.27 -9.09 -20.56
CA THR A 97 -0.99 -10.31 -21.34
C THR A 97 0.48 -10.67 -21.36
N MET A 98 1.38 -9.71 -20.98
CA MET A 98 2.82 -9.94 -20.95
C MET A 98 3.49 -9.01 -19.90
N PRO A 99 3.95 -9.56 -18.76
CA PRO A 99 3.70 -10.93 -18.29
C PRO A 99 2.24 -11.12 -17.86
N ARG A 100 1.74 -12.34 -17.96
CA ARG A 100 0.49 -12.70 -17.30
C ARG A 100 0.70 -12.82 -15.81
N VAL A 101 -0.15 -12.17 -15.04
CA VAL A 101 -0.02 -12.15 -13.58
C VAL A 101 -1.22 -12.79 -12.89
N ARG A 102 -0.96 -13.69 -11.96
CA ARG A 102 -1.93 -14.09 -10.94
C ARG A 102 -1.78 -13.11 -9.79
N GLN A 103 -2.88 -12.55 -9.34
CA GLN A 103 -2.90 -11.59 -8.25
C GLN A 103 -3.47 -12.21 -6.99
N VAL A 104 -2.83 -11.96 -5.86
CA VAL A 104 -3.22 -12.39 -4.52
C VAL A 104 -3.29 -11.16 -3.62
N TYR A 105 -4.44 -10.91 -3.05
CA TYR A 105 -4.64 -9.82 -2.09
C TYR A 105 -5.20 -10.41 -0.81
N TYR A 106 -4.57 -10.13 0.32
CA TYR A 106 -5.04 -10.65 1.59
C TYR A 106 -5.32 -9.49 2.57
N ASP A 107 -6.17 -9.74 3.54
CA ASP A 107 -6.38 -8.82 4.64
C ASP A 107 -5.41 -9.18 5.78
N HIS A 108 -4.70 -8.20 6.31
CA HIS A 108 -3.91 -8.37 7.53
C HIS A 108 -4.78 -8.85 8.68
N ARG A 109 -4.17 -9.55 9.65
CA ARG A 109 -4.86 -9.88 10.91
C ARG A 109 -5.52 -8.64 11.50
N SER A 110 -6.68 -8.80 12.09
CA SER A 110 -7.52 -7.72 12.66
C SER A 110 -8.05 -6.69 11.64
N HIS A 111 -7.80 -6.86 10.35
CA HIS A 111 -8.32 -6.00 9.28
C HIS A 111 -9.29 -6.76 8.37
N GLY A 112 -10.19 -6.01 7.71
CA GLY A 112 -11.11 -6.53 6.70
C GLY A 112 -11.87 -7.78 7.15
N ARG A 113 -11.67 -8.88 6.42
CA ARG A 113 -12.32 -10.19 6.64
C ARG A 113 -11.45 -11.19 7.40
N SER A 114 -10.21 -10.83 7.72
CA SER A 114 -9.31 -11.69 8.48
C SER A 114 -9.70 -11.80 9.96
N GLY A 115 -9.23 -12.87 10.59
CA GLY A 115 -9.41 -13.11 12.01
C GLY A 115 -8.73 -12.06 12.86
N ARG A 116 -9.17 -11.97 14.12
CA ARG A 116 -8.59 -11.06 15.08
C ARG A 116 -7.31 -11.63 15.66
N ALA A 117 -6.33 -10.78 15.78
CA ALA A 117 -5.12 -11.08 16.54
C ALA A 117 -5.34 -10.90 18.05
N ASP A 118 -4.56 -11.60 18.83
CA ASP A 118 -4.25 -11.16 20.18
C ASP A 118 -3.61 -9.76 20.10
N PRO A 119 -3.96 -8.81 20.98
CA PRO A 119 -3.33 -7.49 21.01
C PRO A 119 -1.80 -7.53 21.07
N ASP A 120 -1.21 -8.54 21.72
CA ASP A 120 0.25 -8.72 21.79
C ASP A 120 0.86 -9.21 20.46
N ALA A 121 0.07 -9.79 19.58
CA ALA A 121 0.46 -10.21 18.24
C ALA A 121 0.15 -9.15 17.14
N ALA A 122 -0.26 -7.93 17.53
CA ALA A 122 -0.49 -6.82 16.61
C ALA A 122 0.82 -6.06 16.34
N THR A 123 1.80 -6.72 15.72
CA THR A 123 3.14 -6.19 15.45
C THR A 123 3.54 -6.35 14.00
N ILE A 124 4.47 -5.50 13.51
CA ILE A 124 5.01 -5.62 12.15
C ILE A 124 5.73 -6.97 11.97
N GLU A 125 6.39 -7.46 13.01
CA GLU A 125 7.06 -8.77 13.03
C GLU A 125 6.06 -9.89 12.74
N GLN A 126 4.90 -9.85 13.40
CA GLN A 126 3.88 -10.86 13.18
C GLN A 126 3.20 -10.70 11.81
N LEU A 127 3.01 -9.48 11.32
CA LEU A 127 2.50 -9.26 9.97
C LEU A 127 3.44 -9.83 8.89
N ALA A 128 4.75 -9.79 9.13
CA ALA A 128 5.73 -10.40 8.22
C ALA A 128 5.66 -11.94 8.24
N ALA A 129 5.48 -12.55 9.41
CA ALA A 129 5.24 -13.99 9.52
C ALA A 129 3.94 -14.41 8.80
N ASP A 130 2.88 -13.60 8.91
CA ASP A 130 1.63 -13.79 8.18
C ASP A 130 1.83 -13.71 6.66
N LEU A 131 2.54 -12.70 6.18
CA LEU A 131 2.88 -12.56 4.76
C LEU A 131 3.68 -13.78 4.28
N HIS A 132 4.63 -14.27 5.08
CA HIS A 132 5.37 -15.49 4.75
C HIS A 132 4.45 -16.71 4.64
N ALA A 133 3.47 -16.87 5.55
CA ALA A 133 2.47 -17.93 5.46
C ALA A 133 1.61 -17.80 4.19
N VAL A 134 1.21 -16.58 3.81
CA VAL A 134 0.48 -16.31 2.56
C VAL A 134 1.35 -16.68 1.34
N ILE A 135 2.62 -16.29 1.30
CA ILE A 135 3.54 -16.65 0.19
C ILE A 135 3.65 -18.18 0.07
N ARG A 136 3.85 -18.90 1.20
CA ARG A 136 3.95 -20.37 1.19
C ARG A 136 2.69 -21.04 0.67
N ALA A 137 1.53 -20.54 1.08
CA ALA A 137 0.24 -21.15 0.74
C ALA A 137 -0.22 -20.80 -0.68
N MET A 138 -0.08 -19.53 -1.07
CA MET A 138 -0.68 -19.01 -2.30
C MET A 138 0.27 -19.00 -3.50
N ALA A 139 1.57 -18.96 -3.25
CA ALA A 139 2.61 -19.00 -4.28
C ALA A 139 3.70 -20.02 -3.92
N PRO A 140 3.37 -21.33 -3.80
CA PRO A 140 4.33 -22.36 -3.42
C PRO A 140 5.46 -22.54 -4.44
N GLU A 141 5.24 -22.13 -5.68
CA GLU A 141 6.20 -22.20 -6.78
C GLU A 141 6.18 -20.91 -7.61
N GLY A 142 7.26 -20.68 -8.37
CA GLY A 142 7.38 -19.57 -9.31
C GLY A 142 7.79 -18.24 -8.67
N PRO A 143 7.99 -17.23 -9.54
CA PRO A 143 8.39 -15.88 -9.12
C PRO A 143 7.24 -15.12 -8.46
N VAL A 144 7.59 -14.33 -7.45
CA VAL A 144 6.67 -13.48 -6.69
C VAL A 144 7.11 -12.03 -6.80
N VAL A 145 6.14 -11.12 -6.94
CA VAL A 145 6.32 -9.68 -6.78
C VAL A 145 5.44 -9.20 -5.64
N LEU A 146 6.03 -8.47 -4.69
CA LEU A 146 5.34 -7.94 -3.52
C LEU A 146 5.02 -6.47 -3.72
N LEU A 147 3.76 -6.08 -3.50
CA LEU A 147 3.32 -4.68 -3.52
C LEU A 147 2.97 -4.28 -2.09
N GLY A 148 3.80 -3.49 -1.43
CA GLY A 148 3.58 -3.05 -0.05
C GLY A 148 3.20 -1.58 0.04
N HIS A 149 1.99 -1.27 0.50
CA HIS A 149 1.55 0.11 0.76
C HIS A 149 1.63 0.43 2.25
N SER A 150 2.28 1.53 2.61
CA SER A 150 2.34 2.05 3.98
C SER A 150 2.81 0.97 4.98
N MET A 151 2.03 0.57 5.96
CA MET A 151 2.29 -0.56 6.87
C MET A 151 2.60 -1.86 6.09
N GLY A 152 1.99 -2.09 4.92
CA GLY A 152 2.31 -3.22 4.06
C GLY A 152 3.74 -3.18 3.53
N GLY A 153 4.28 -1.99 3.24
CA GLY A 153 5.70 -1.83 2.90
C GLY A 153 6.62 -2.13 4.09
N MET A 154 6.24 -1.69 5.29
CA MET A 154 6.95 -2.04 6.54
C MET A 154 6.96 -3.56 6.76
N THR A 155 5.83 -4.23 6.49
CA THR A 155 5.68 -5.69 6.55
C THR A 155 6.63 -6.40 5.57
N VAL A 156 6.77 -5.88 4.35
CA VAL A 156 7.69 -6.44 3.34
C VAL A 156 9.15 -6.28 3.77
N MET A 157 9.52 -5.12 4.32
CA MET A 157 10.88 -4.88 4.84
C MET A 157 11.19 -5.76 6.04
N GLU A 158 10.21 -6.01 6.92
CA GLU A 158 10.36 -6.97 8.02
C GLU A 158 10.50 -8.40 7.52
N LEU A 159 9.74 -8.81 6.51
CA LEU A 159 9.89 -10.12 5.88
C LEU A 159 11.31 -10.31 5.30
N ALA A 160 11.88 -9.27 4.71
CA ALA A 160 13.25 -9.31 4.21
C ALA A 160 14.30 -9.49 5.34
N GLN A 161 13.98 -9.02 6.55
CA GLN A 161 14.82 -9.27 7.73
C GLN A 161 14.64 -10.69 8.26
N GLN A 162 13.41 -11.21 8.32
CA GLN A 162 13.11 -12.53 8.90
C GLN A 162 13.45 -13.69 7.96
N ALA A 163 13.27 -13.51 6.65
CA ALA A 163 13.44 -14.53 5.62
C ALA A 163 14.21 -13.99 4.40
N PRO A 164 15.47 -13.58 4.59
CA PRO A 164 16.29 -12.99 3.52
C PRO A 164 16.48 -13.94 2.33
N GLU A 165 16.41 -15.23 2.54
CA GLU A 165 16.52 -16.26 1.49
C GLU A 165 15.42 -16.16 0.44
N LEU A 166 14.29 -15.53 0.74
CA LEU A 166 13.22 -15.30 -0.25
C LEU A 166 13.62 -14.28 -1.32
N PHE A 167 14.58 -13.40 -1.03
CA PHE A 167 15.01 -12.30 -1.89
C PHE A 167 16.36 -12.55 -2.56
N GLU A 168 17.10 -13.58 -2.18
CA GLU A 168 18.43 -13.86 -2.72
C GLU A 168 18.37 -14.36 -4.17
N SER A 169 19.27 -13.85 -5.02
CA SER A 169 19.39 -14.30 -6.43
C SER A 169 19.92 -15.72 -6.56
N VAL A 170 20.76 -16.15 -5.58
CA VAL A 170 21.32 -17.49 -5.48
C VAL A 170 21.17 -17.96 -4.05
N ALA A 171 20.46 -19.07 -3.83
CA ALA A 171 20.32 -19.60 -2.48
C ALA A 171 21.68 -20.04 -1.92
N ARG A 172 22.02 -19.54 -0.75
CA ARG A 172 23.23 -19.96 0.00
C ARG A 172 23.21 -21.45 0.37
N ASN A 173 22.04 -22.07 0.35
CA ASN A 173 21.80 -23.46 0.78
C ASN A 173 21.66 -24.45 -0.37
N GLY A 174 21.91 -24.06 -1.63
CA GLY A 174 21.76 -24.93 -2.79
C GLY A 174 20.32 -25.25 -3.23
N ASN A 175 19.30 -24.68 -2.56
CA ASN A 175 17.87 -24.94 -2.84
C ASN A 175 17.26 -24.09 -3.98
N GLY A 176 18.09 -23.49 -4.79
CA GLY A 176 17.64 -22.58 -5.83
C GLY A 176 17.51 -21.12 -5.33
N PRO A 177 17.31 -20.15 -6.19
CA PRO A 177 17.19 -18.74 -5.81
C PRO A 177 15.90 -18.47 -5.08
N GLY A 178 15.89 -17.42 -4.26
CA GLY A 178 14.71 -16.87 -3.62
C GLY A 178 13.60 -16.60 -4.62
N ARG A 179 12.38 -16.51 -4.16
CA ARG A 179 11.20 -16.41 -5.03
C ARG A 179 10.72 -14.99 -5.28
N VAL A 180 11.09 -14.04 -4.42
CA VAL A 180 10.74 -12.64 -4.59
C VAL A 180 11.68 -12.01 -5.62
N ARG A 181 11.15 -11.66 -6.78
CA ARG A 181 11.87 -11.06 -7.89
C ARG A 181 11.71 -9.56 -7.95
N GLY A 182 10.61 -9.04 -7.42
CA GLY A 182 10.34 -7.62 -7.40
C GLY A 182 9.61 -7.19 -6.15
N VAL A 183 9.84 -5.95 -5.76
CA VAL A 183 9.19 -5.28 -4.63
C VAL A 183 8.80 -3.87 -5.05
N ALA A 184 7.54 -3.51 -4.87
CA ALA A 184 7.10 -2.12 -4.90
C ALA A 184 6.82 -1.65 -3.47
N LEU A 185 7.57 -0.66 -3.02
CA LEU A 185 7.40 0.02 -1.73
C LEU A 185 6.63 1.34 -1.99
N ILE A 186 5.36 1.38 -1.61
CA ILE A 186 4.44 2.46 -1.97
C ILE A 186 4.09 3.26 -0.73
N ALA A 187 4.43 4.56 -0.69
CA ALA A 187 4.09 5.47 0.40
C ALA A 187 4.38 4.86 1.80
N THR A 188 5.64 4.48 2.04
CA THR A 188 6.06 3.75 3.25
C THR A 188 7.34 4.33 3.85
N ALA A 189 7.74 3.83 5.00
CA ALA A 189 8.96 4.23 5.71
C ALA A 189 9.70 3.01 6.28
N ALA A 190 11.03 3.03 6.28
CA ALA A 190 11.86 1.99 6.89
C ALA A 190 12.16 2.25 8.38
N GLY A 191 11.64 3.33 8.93
CA GLY A 191 11.80 3.72 10.33
C GLY A 191 11.48 5.19 10.55
N GLU A 192 11.63 5.64 11.80
CA GLU A 192 11.47 7.05 12.19
C GLU A 192 10.06 7.61 11.93
N VAL A 193 9.05 6.75 11.94
CA VAL A 193 7.64 7.11 11.71
C VAL A 193 7.10 8.00 12.84
N ALA A 194 7.66 7.88 14.04
CA ALA A 194 7.34 8.77 15.16
C ALA A 194 8.22 10.02 15.12
N SER A 195 7.61 11.21 15.20
CA SER A 195 8.36 12.48 15.20
C SER A 195 9.41 12.54 16.31
N ALA A 196 10.60 13.04 15.98
CA ALA A 196 11.66 13.33 16.93
C ALA A 196 11.15 14.28 18.03
N GLY A 197 11.19 13.90 19.29
CA GLY A 197 10.95 14.81 20.41
C GLY A 197 10.25 14.23 21.64
N VAL A 198 9.60 13.08 21.55
CA VAL A 198 8.99 12.43 22.74
C VAL A 198 9.71 11.10 23.02
N PRO A 199 10.21 10.88 24.25
CA PRO A 199 10.84 9.61 24.60
C PRO A 199 9.91 8.43 24.37
N ARG A 200 10.41 7.36 23.73
CA ARG A 200 9.65 6.10 23.45
C ARG A 200 8.94 5.56 24.69
N SER A 201 9.54 5.69 25.87
CA SER A 201 8.96 5.28 27.14
C SER A 201 7.66 6.00 27.50
N LEU A 202 7.43 7.20 26.97
CA LEU A 202 6.20 7.97 27.18
C LEU A 202 5.09 7.57 26.20
N LEU A 203 5.44 6.90 25.10
CA LEU A 203 4.51 6.48 24.03
C LEU A 203 4.03 5.04 24.21
N SER A 204 4.65 4.27 25.11
CA SER A 204 4.32 2.85 25.34
C SER A 204 2.94 2.67 25.95
N ARG A 205 2.17 1.68 25.44
CA ARG A 205 0.89 1.22 26.01
C ARG A 205 0.96 0.84 27.50
N TYR A 206 2.17 0.55 27.99
CA TYR A 206 2.41 0.24 29.41
C TYR A 206 2.53 1.47 30.30
N ASN A 207 2.59 2.68 29.72
CA ASN A 207 2.65 3.90 30.50
C ASN A 207 1.23 4.32 30.95
N PRO A 208 0.93 4.38 32.26
CA PRO A 208 -0.39 4.73 32.76
C PRO A 208 -0.84 6.17 32.36
N LEU A 209 0.09 7.07 32.03
CA LEU A 209 -0.21 8.42 31.56
C LEU A 209 -0.66 8.45 30.09
N THR A 210 -0.34 7.41 29.29
CA THR A 210 -0.74 7.30 27.88
C THR A 210 -2.09 6.62 27.69
N ARG A 211 -2.66 6.02 28.73
CA ARG A 211 -4.03 5.45 28.70
C ARG A 211 -5.12 6.50 28.55
N GLY A 212 -4.82 7.78 28.75
CA GLY A 212 -5.66 8.91 28.39
C GLY A 212 -5.15 9.58 27.10
N VAL A 213 -6.02 10.32 26.41
CA VAL A 213 -5.86 10.96 25.08
C VAL A 213 -4.53 11.72 24.83
N GLY A 214 -3.66 11.84 25.86
CA GLY A 214 -2.36 12.56 25.77
C GLY A 214 -1.19 11.79 25.18
N GLY A 215 -1.25 10.44 25.08
CA GLY A 215 -0.12 9.61 24.61
C GLY A 215 0.16 9.69 23.11
N LEU A 216 -0.76 10.22 22.34
CA LEU A 216 -0.64 10.35 20.88
C LEU A 216 0.05 11.65 20.44
N ALA A 217 0.33 12.58 21.38
CA ALA A 217 0.82 13.92 21.05
C ALA A 217 2.28 13.96 20.51
N GLY A 218 3.03 12.86 20.63
CA GLY A 218 4.41 12.75 20.13
C GLY A 218 4.53 12.08 18.75
N TRP A 219 3.44 11.61 18.20
CA TRP A 219 3.39 11.01 16.86
C TRP A 219 3.24 12.08 15.79
N GLN A 220 3.55 11.74 14.55
CA GLN A 220 3.21 12.65 13.46
C GLN A 220 1.73 13.02 13.60
N PRO A 221 1.39 14.32 13.66
CA PRO A 221 0.00 14.74 13.88
C PRO A 221 -0.99 14.10 12.92
N GLY A 222 -0.55 13.82 11.68
CA GLY A 222 -1.34 13.15 10.67
C GLY A 222 -1.71 11.70 11.02
N LEU A 223 -0.81 10.91 11.60
CA LEU A 223 -1.12 9.52 11.99
C LEU A 223 -2.10 9.47 13.16
N VAL A 224 -1.97 10.38 14.14
CA VAL A 224 -2.91 10.52 15.25
C VAL A 224 -4.31 10.89 14.75
N GLU A 225 -4.37 11.84 13.82
CA GLU A 225 -5.64 12.23 13.21
C GLU A 225 -6.22 11.11 12.35
N PHE A 226 -5.37 10.33 11.64
CA PHE A 226 -5.80 9.16 10.86
C PHE A 226 -6.39 8.07 11.76
N VAL A 227 -5.79 7.79 12.91
CA VAL A 227 -6.34 6.85 13.91
C VAL A 227 -7.67 7.37 14.50
N ARG A 228 -7.77 8.68 14.78
CA ARG A 228 -9.05 9.29 15.18
C ARG A 228 -10.11 9.19 14.09
N ALA A 229 -9.69 9.22 12.81
CA ALA A 229 -10.56 9.05 11.66
C ALA A 229 -11.25 7.70 11.66
N ALA A 230 -10.46 6.66 11.81
CA ALA A 230 -10.94 5.30 11.93
C ALA A 230 -11.94 5.14 13.11
N GLY A 231 -11.87 6.04 14.12
CA GLY A 231 -12.79 6.11 15.25
C GLY A 231 -14.16 6.76 14.96
N GLY A 232 -14.44 7.17 13.72
CA GLY A 232 -15.74 7.73 13.33
C GLY A 232 -15.94 9.20 13.69
N GLN A 233 -14.90 9.91 14.14
CA GLN A 233 -14.96 11.34 14.50
C GLN A 233 -14.39 12.27 13.40
N LEU A 234 -13.84 11.73 12.31
CA LEU A 234 -13.31 12.56 11.25
C LEU A 234 -14.35 12.96 10.23
N THR A 235 -14.28 14.24 9.92
CA THR A 235 -15.02 14.79 8.80
C THR A 235 -14.38 14.33 7.48
N ARG A 236 -15.18 14.23 6.43
CA ARG A 236 -14.75 14.01 5.04
C ARG A 236 -13.55 14.88 4.64
N GLN A 237 -13.49 16.11 5.18
CA GLN A 237 -12.39 17.06 4.90
C GLN A 237 -11.05 16.62 5.49
N ALA A 238 -11.06 16.03 6.69
CA ALA A 238 -9.82 15.55 7.33
C ALA A 238 -9.26 14.32 6.60
N VAL A 239 -10.12 13.34 6.22
CA VAL A 239 -9.71 12.19 5.40
C VAL A 239 -9.13 12.67 4.07
N ARG A 240 -9.81 13.60 3.40
CA ARG A 240 -9.32 14.19 2.16
C ARG A 240 -7.94 14.80 2.31
N ARG A 241 -7.69 15.54 3.37
CA ARG A 241 -6.42 16.22 3.61
C ARG A 241 -5.27 15.27 3.97
N LEU A 242 -5.56 14.21 4.75
CA LEU A 242 -4.54 13.30 5.26
C LEU A 242 -4.20 12.19 4.28
N ALA A 243 -5.21 11.66 3.59
CA ALA A 243 -5.03 10.54 2.69
C ALA A 243 -4.59 10.97 1.28
N PHE A 244 -4.97 12.17 0.84
CA PHE A 244 -4.77 12.64 -0.53
C PHE A 244 -4.01 13.95 -0.58
N GLY A 245 -3.22 14.16 -1.63
CA GLY A 245 -2.37 15.35 -1.79
C GLY A 245 -3.07 16.47 -2.53
N SER A 246 -3.87 16.16 -3.56
CA SER A 246 -4.49 17.20 -4.39
C SER A 246 -5.74 17.79 -3.75
N GLY A 247 -5.91 19.11 -3.95
CA GLY A 247 -7.14 19.79 -3.58
C GLY A 247 -8.36 19.38 -4.41
N ASP A 248 -8.18 18.68 -5.52
CA ASP A 248 -9.20 18.34 -6.52
C ASP A 248 -9.42 16.82 -6.64
N ILE A 249 -9.47 16.14 -5.48
CA ILE A 249 -9.69 14.70 -5.41
C ILE A 249 -11.18 14.36 -5.65
N SER A 250 -11.42 13.23 -6.35
CA SER A 250 -12.74 12.67 -6.57
C SER A 250 -13.51 12.49 -5.26
N PRO A 251 -14.74 12.97 -5.16
CA PRO A 251 -15.61 12.72 -4.03
C PRO A 251 -15.81 11.23 -3.74
N SER A 252 -15.94 10.39 -4.78
CA SER A 252 -16.10 8.94 -4.65
C SER A 252 -14.87 8.27 -4.03
N LEU A 253 -13.64 8.74 -4.32
CA LEU A 253 -12.43 8.23 -3.65
C LEU A 253 -12.39 8.58 -2.17
N VAL A 254 -12.86 9.77 -1.78
CA VAL A 254 -12.96 10.16 -0.37
C VAL A 254 -13.97 9.31 0.36
N ASP A 255 -15.13 9.03 -0.25
CA ASP A 255 -16.17 8.17 0.32
C ASP A 255 -15.68 6.72 0.45
N PHE A 256 -15.02 6.21 -0.58
CA PHE A 256 -14.39 4.90 -0.54
C PHE A 256 -13.34 4.79 0.58
N MET A 257 -12.50 5.81 0.74
CA MET A 257 -11.53 5.84 1.85
C MET A 257 -12.21 5.82 3.23
N LEU A 258 -13.29 6.57 3.40
CA LEU A 258 -14.09 6.53 4.63
C LEU A 258 -14.69 5.14 4.89
N GLU A 259 -15.17 4.47 3.87
CA GLU A 259 -15.68 3.11 3.97
C GLU A 259 -14.59 2.12 4.39
N LEU A 260 -13.39 2.19 3.78
CA LEU A 260 -12.25 1.36 4.16
C LEU A 260 -11.89 1.54 5.64
N LEU A 261 -11.81 2.78 6.11
CA LEU A 261 -11.51 3.10 7.51
C LEU A 261 -12.55 2.55 8.49
N GLN A 262 -13.83 2.52 8.10
CA GLN A 262 -14.90 1.97 8.92
C GLN A 262 -14.90 0.43 8.98
N GLY A 263 -14.20 -0.21 8.06
CA GLY A 263 -14.07 -1.67 7.98
C GLY A 263 -13.25 -2.30 9.11
N THR A 264 -12.48 -1.50 9.87
CA THR A 264 -11.61 -1.99 10.95
C THR A 264 -12.01 -1.35 12.28
N ARG A 265 -12.04 -2.13 13.36
CA ARG A 265 -12.43 -1.64 14.67
C ARG A 265 -11.33 -0.80 15.30
N VAL A 266 -11.67 0.33 15.87
CA VAL A 266 -10.72 1.27 16.50
C VAL A 266 -9.83 0.59 17.53
N ARG A 267 -10.40 -0.28 18.39
CA ARG A 267 -9.61 -0.97 19.42
C ARG A 267 -8.56 -1.90 18.83
N ASP A 268 -8.86 -2.55 17.68
CA ASP A 268 -7.93 -3.45 17.01
C ASP A 268 -6.82 -2.63 16.33
N LEU A 269 -7.12 -1.44 15.84
CA LEU A 269 -6.15 -0.48 15.30
C LEU A 269 -5.20 0.05 16.38
N VAL A 270 -5.72 0.38 17.56
CA VAL A 270 -4.90 0.88 18.68
C VAL A 270 -3.80 -0.10 19.07
N SER A 271 -4.03 -1.42 18.93
CA SER A 271 -3.03 -2.44 19.23
C SER A 271 -1.79 -2.38 18.32
N PHE A 272 -1.92 -1.85 17.10
CA PHE A 272 -0.79 -1.70 16.17
C PHE A 272 0.01 -0.41 16.37
N ILE A 273 -0.46 0.53 17.20
CA ILE A 273 0.17 1.85 17.30
C ILE A 273 1.61 1.76 17.79
N ASP A 274 1.85 0.93 18.80
CA ASP A 274 3.19 0.82 19.41
C ASP A 274 4.24 0.29 18.42
N THR A 275 3.85 -0.61 17.51
CA THR A 275 4.77 -1.22 16.54
C THR A 275 5.37 -0.22 15.55
N PHE A 276 4.66 0.89 15.24
CA PHE A 276 5.21 1.94 14.38
C PHE A 276 6.35 2.71 15.04
N GLY A 277 6.32 2.89 16.37
CA GLY A 277 7.37 3.55 17.13
C GLY A 277 8.67 2.74 17.19
N ASP A 278 8.56 1.41 17.13
CA ASP A 278 9.69 0.48 17.21
C ASP A 278 10.19 0.05 15.82
N HIS A 279 9.48 0.44 14.76
CA HIS A 279 9.87 0.08 13.39
C HIS A 279 11.19 0.75 12.99
N HIS A 280 12.22 -0.08 12.72
CA HIS A 280 13.51 0.35 12.22
C HIS A 280 14.12 -0.76 11.36
N ARG A 281 13.99 -0.66 10.02
CA ARG A 281 14.35 -1.72 9.05
C ARG A 281 15.32 -1.26 7.96
N TYR A 282 16.01 -0.14 8.17
CA TYR A 282 17.08 0.30 7.27
C TYR A 282 18.13 -0.80 7.04
N PRO A 283 18.59 -1.56 8.08
CA PRO A 283 19.56 -2.64 7.85
C PRO A 283 19.02 -3.77 6.95
N ALA A 284 17.70 -4.01 6.93
CA ALA A 284 17.09 -5.04 6.10
C ALA A 284 17.05 -4.67 4.60
N LEU A 285 17.18 -3.39 4.26
CA LEU A 285 17.14 -2.91 2.87
C LEU A 285 18.26 -3.48 2.00
N ALA A 286 19.41 -3.83 2.60
CA ALA A 286 20.50 -4.50 1.89
C ALA A 286 20.10 -5.86 1.28
N THR A 287 19.07 -6.51 1.84
CA THR A 287 18.52 -7.78 1.32
C THR A 287 17.92 -7.62 -0.07
N PHE A 288 17.46 -6.42 -0.42
CA PHE A 288 16.87 -6.13 -1.73
C PHE A 288 17.90 -5.94 -2.86
N SER A 289 19.19 -6.02 -2.59
CA SER A 289 20.27 -5.80 -3.59
C SER A 289 20.18 -6.73 -4.82
N SER A 290 19.51 -7.88 -4.70
CA SER A 290 19.29 -8.85 -5.78
C SER A 290 17.85 -8.86 -6.32
N THR A 291 17.05 -7.89 -5.94
CA THR A 291 15.62 -7.81 -6.25
C THR A 291 15.36 -6.52 -7.03
N HIS A 292 14.51 -6.54 -8.02
CA HIS A 292 14.03 -5.30 -8.66
C HIS A 292 13.15 -4.54 -7.66
N VAL A 293 13.49 -3.29 -7.38
CA VAL A 293 12.74 -2.48 -6.40
C VAL A 293 12.27 -1.18 -7.03
N SER A 294 10.98 -0.90 -6.90
CA SER A 294 10.40 0.41 -7.19
C SER A 294 9.88 1.03 -5.89
N VAL A 295 10.33 2.23 -5.58
CA VAL A 295 9.89 3.02 -4.42
C VAL A 295 9.02 4.15 -4.94
N ILE A 296 7.72 4.12 -4.65
CA ILE A 296 6.73 5.02 -5.23
C ILE A 296 6.08 5.85 -4.13
N CYS A 297 6.13 7.17 -4.23
CA CYS A 297 5.51 8.04 -3.22
C CYS A 297 5.00 9.34 -3.83
N GLY A 298 3.89 9.85 -3.29
CA GLY A 298 3.41 11.19 -3.57
C GLY A 298 4.25 12.24 -2.85
N ASP A 299 4.55 13.36 -3.50
CA ASP A 299 5.34 14.45 -2.88
C ASP A 299 4.52 15.33 -1.94
N ALA A 300 3.21 15.09 -1.82
CA ALA A 300 2.32 15.70 -0.84
C ALA A 300 1.89 14.71 0.26
N ASP A 301 2.58 13.57 0.42
CA ASP A 301 2.29 12.61 1.47
C ASP A 301 2.62 13.20 2.85
N MET A 302 1.58 13.30 3.70
CA MET A 302 1.68 13.85 5.05
C MET A 302 1.89 12.76 6.13
N LEU A 303 1.73 11.48 5.79
CA LEU A 303 1.87 10.36 6.74
C LEU A 303 3.26 9.73 6.66
N THR A 304 3.76 9.50 5.46
CA THR A 304 5.13 9.07 5.18
C THR A 304 5.73 10.03 4.15
N PRO A 305 6.22 11.21 4.59
CA PRO A 305 6.78 12.23 3.70
C PRO A 305 7.81 11.65 2.73
N PHE A 306 7.93 12.28 1.56
CA PHE A 306 8.72 11.79 0.43
C PHE A 306 10.18 11.49 0.79
N GLU A 307 10.73 12.17 1.78
CA GLU A 307 12.08 11.98 2.31
C GLU A 307 12.33 10.55 2.83
N HIS A 308 11.29 9.86 3.32
CA HIS A 308 11.40 8.43 3.68
C HIS A 308 11.66 7.56 2.45
N SER A 309 10.99 7.87 1.34
CA SER A 309 11.17 7.14 0.08
C SER A 309 12.54 7.43 -0.55
N GLU A 310 13.02 8.67 -0.50
CA GLU A 310 14.37 9.04 -0.92
C GLU A 310 15.41 8.23 -0.15
N ARG A 311 15.32 8.21 1.17
CA ARG A 311 16.25 7.46 2.01
C ARG A 311 16.18 5.94 1.77
N ILE A 312 15.00 5.36 1.60
CA ILE A 312 14.86 3.94 1.25
C ILE A 312 15.58 3.64 -0.07
N ALA A 313 15.36 4.46 -1.09
CA ALA A 313 15.99 4.27 -2.40
C ALA A 313 17.52 4.44 -2.34
N GLU A 314 18.02 5.40 -1.58
CA GLU A 314 19.46 5.62 -1.34
C GLU A 314 20.10 4.41 -0.64
N GLU A 315 19.48 3.88 0.40
CA GLU A 315 19.99 2.72 1.16
C GLU A 315 19.99 1.42 0.33
N ILE A 316 19.02 1.23 -0.57
CA ILE A 316 18.97 0.10 -1.49
C ILE A 316 20.00 0.29 -2.63
N GLY A 317 20.19 1.52 -3.08
CA GLY A 317 21.17 1.92 -4.11
C GLY A 317 20.77 1.57 -5.56
N ALA A 318 20.03 0.47 -5.77
CA ALA A 318 19.57 0.02 -7.09
C ALA A 318 18.05 0.17 -7.28
N ALA A 319 17.36 0.83 -6.35
CA ALA A 319 15.91 1.04 -6.43
C ALA A 319 15.55 2.16 -7.41
N GLU A 320 14.48 1.96 -8.16
CA GLU A 320 13.85 3.02 -8.93
C GLU A 320 13.00 3.89 -7.99
N LEU A 321 13.32 5.18 -7.88
CA LEU A 321 12.55 6.12 -7.08
C LEU A 321 11.57 6.89 -7.96
N VAL A 322 10.27 6.74 -7.67
CA VAL A 322 9.17 7.34 -8.42
C VAL A 322 8.47 8.39 -7.56
N ARG A 323 8.63 9.65 -7.95
CA ARG A 323 7.92 10.79 -7.35
C ARG A 323 6.63 11.08 -8.11
N VAL A 324 5.48 10.93 -7.45
CA VAL A 324 4.18 11.26 -8.03
C VAL A 324 3.74 12.65 -7.57
N HIS A 325 3.79 13.62 -8.50
CA HIS A 325 3.54 15.02 -8.16
C HIS A 325 2.11 15.29 -7.73
N GLY A 326 1.96 16.01 -6.63
CA GLY A 326 0.69 16.45 -6.07
C GLY A 326 -0.15 15.31 -5.47
N ALA A 327 0.38 14.09 -5.38
CA ALA A 327 -0.31 12.96 -4.76
C ALA A 327 0.04 12.86 -3.26
N GLY A 328 -0.92 12.36 -2.49
CA GLY A 328 -0.76 12.09 -1.05
C GLY A 328 -0.45 10.63 -0.74
N HIS A 329 -0.80 10.22 0.49
CA HIS A 329 -0.51 8.90 1.01
C HIS A 329 -1.20 7.76 0.23
N MET A 330 -2.44 8.00 -0.26
CA MET A 330 -3.19 7.02 -1.04
C MET A 330 -2.84 7.14 -2.54
N VAL A 331 -1.56 7.28 -2.86
CA VAL A 331 -1.06 7.52 -4.23
C VAL A 331 -1.57 6.49 -5.24
N HIS A 332 -1.70 5.22 -4.85
CA HIS A 332 -2.20 4.11 -5.70
C HIS A 332 -3.70 4.19 -5.99
N LEU A 333 -4.46 4.97 -5.22
CA LEU A 333 -5.86 5.32 -5.49
C LEU A 333 -5.98 6.69 -6.16
N GLU A 334 -5.13 7.65 -5.79
CA GLU A 334 -5.19 9.03 -6.27
C GLU A 334 -4.64 9.18 -7.69
N ARG A 335 -3.58 8.44 -8.01
CA ARG A 335 -2.88 8.45 -9.31
C ARG A 335 -2.66 7.03 -9.82
N PRO A 336 -3.74 6.26 -10.05
CA PRO A 336 -3.61 4.84 -10.39
C PRO A 336 -2.84 4.60 -11.68
N GLN A 337 -2.95 5.50 -12.68
CA GLN A 337 -2.25 5.36 -13.95
C GLN A 337 -0.73 5.46 -13.77
N ASP A 338 -0.26 6.45 -12.99
CA ASP A 338 1.16 6.65 -12.72
C ASP A 338 1.74 5.44 -11.95
N VAL A 339 1.03 5.00 -10.91
CA VAL A 339 1.45 3.84 -10.11
C VAL A 339 1.43 2.56 -10.95
N ASN A 340 0.34 2.30 -11.68
CA ASN A 340 0.21 1.06 -12.45
C ASN A 340 1.21 0.98 -13.61
N SER A 341 1.56 2.11 -14.26
CA SER A 341 2.63 2.13 -15.26
C SER A 341 3.95 1.63 -14.66
N ASN A 342 4.35 2.16 -13.51
CA ASN A 342 5.57 1.74 -12.82
C ASN A 342 5.51 0.28 -12.33
N LEU A 343 4.35 -0.19 -11.88
CA LEU A 343 4.18 -1.59 -11.51
C LEU A 343 4.28 -2.52 -12.72
N ILE A 344 3.77 -2.11 -13.88
CA ILE A 344 3.89 -2.88 -15.14
C ILE A 344 5.35 -2.97 -15.57
N ASP A 345 6.10 -1.87 -15.51
CA ASP A 345 7.53 -1.85 -15.84
C ASP A 345 8.32 -2.78 -14.90
N LEU A 346 8.05 -2.74 -13.60
CA LEU A 346 8.62 -3.66 -12.61
C LEU A 346 8.32 -5.14 -12.94
N LEU A 347 7.08 -5.45 -13.27
CA LEU A 347 6.65 -6.80 -13.63
C LEU A 347 7.34 -7.29 -14.91
N GLN A 348 7.48 -6.44 -15.91
CA GLN A 348 8.18 -6.76 -17.16
C GLN A 348 9.67 -7.04 -16.91
N GLN A 349 10.34 -6.24 -16.08
CA GLN A 349 11.74 -6.48 -15.69
C GLN A 349 11.89 -7.84 -14.99
N CYS A 350 10.99 -8.17 -14.05
CA CYS A 350 10.99 -9.45 -13.35
C CYS A 350 10.77 -10.64 -14.30
N ALA A 351 9.89 -10.49 -15.29
CA ALA A 351 9.60 -11.53 -16.28
C ALA A 351 10.78 -11.79 -17.22
N LEU A 352 11.46 -10.75 -17.69
CA LEU A 352 12.61 -10.87 -18.57
C LEU A 352 13.74 -11.67 -17.90
N VAL A 353 14.08 -11.35 -16.66
CA VAL A 353 15.09 -12.09 -15.89
C VAL A 353 14.72 -13.56 -15.73
N GLU A 354 13.44 -13.86 -15.48
CA GLU A 354 13.00 -15.25 -15.35
C GLU A 354 13.05 -16.02 -16.68
N LEU A 355 12.73 -15.39 -17.81
CA LEU A 355 12.86 -15.98 -19.15
C LEU A 355 14.30 -16.29 -19.51
N GLU A 356 15.23 -15.37 -19.27
CA GLU A 356 16.67 -15.59 -19.49
C GLU A 356 17.17 -16.75 -18.64
N ARG A 357 16.77 -16.84 -17.40
CA ARG A 357 17.14 -17.89 -16.47
C ARG A 357 16.63 -19.26 -16.94
N ARG A 358 15.36 -19.36 -17.36
CA ARG A 358 14.77 -20.60 -17.92
C ARG A 358 15.53 -21.07 -19.17
N SER A 359 15.93 -20.14 -20.03
CA SER A 359 16.71 -20.40 -21.23
C SER A 359 18.09 -20.98 -20.88
N VAL A 360 18.79 -20.41 -19.90
CA VAL A 360 20.10 -20.91 -19.43
C VAL A 360 19.98 -22.32 -18.84
N ILE A 361 18.96 -22.58 -18.02
CA ILE A 361 18.72 -23.89 -17.42
C ILE A 361 18.40 -24.93 -18.51
N ALA A 362 17.56 -24.58 -19.49
CA ALA A 362 17.21 -25.48 -20.60
C ALA A 362 18.45 -25.84 -21.42
N SER A 363 19.28 -24.86 -21.78
CA SER A 363 20.52 -25.09 -22.54
C SER A 363 21.55 -25.91 -21.75
N PHE A 364 21.59 -25.78 -20.43
CA PHE A 364 22.45 -26.60 -19.57
C PHE A 364 21.94 -28.04 -19.51
N ARG A 365 20.64 -28.28 -19.32
CA ARG A 365 20.03 -29.62 -19.35
C ARG A 365 20.29 -30.34 -20.67
N GLU A 366 20.13 -29.67 -21.80
CA GLU A 366 20.42 -30.26 -23.10
C GLU A 366 21.90 -30.64 -23.26
N ARG A 367 22.84 -29.84 -22.73
CA ARG A 367 24.26 -30.15 -22.74
C ARG A 367 24.59 -31.37 -21.89
N VAL A 368 24.03 -31.47 -20.70
CA VAL A 368 24.18 -32.60 -19.79
C VAL A 368 23.60 -33.87 -20.42
N MET A 369 22.37 -33.82 -20.99
CA MET A 369 21.79 -34.99 -21.67
C MET A 369 22.64 -35.47 -22.84
N ARG A 370 23.20 -34.57 -23.67
CA ARG A 370 24.11 -34.91 -24.76
C ARG A 370 25.42 -35.54 -24.25
N TRP A 371 25.87 -35.25 -23.05
CA TRP A 371 27.05 -35.87 -22.45
C TRP A 371 26.77 -37.31 -21.99
N PHE A 372 25.56 -37.62 -21.47
CA PHE A 372 25.17 -38.98 -21.07
C PHE A 372 24.75 -39.88 -22.22
N THR A 373 24.50 -39.35 -23.41
CA THR A 373 24.09 -40.11 -24.59
C THR A 373 25.25 -40.38 -25.58
N ARG A 374 26.48 -39.95 -25.25
CA ARG A 374 27.71 -40.32 -25.90
C ARG A 374 28.49 -41.33 -25.06
#